data_80617a77a5b2b905eb0bd1bb7a3428c1
#
_entry.id   80617a77a5b2b905eb0bd1bb7a3428c1
#
_cell.length_a   1.000
_cell.length_b   1.000
_cell.length_c   1.000
_cell.angle_alpha   90.00
_cell.angle_beta   90.00
_cell.angle_gamma   90.00
#
_symmetry.space_group_name_H-M   'P 1'
#
loop_
_entity.id
_entity.type
_entity.pdbx_description
1 polymer ?
#
loop_
_entity_poly.entity_id
_entity_poly.type
_entity_poly.pdbx_seq_one_letter_code
_entity_poly.pdbx_strand_id
1 'polypeptide(L)'
;NQDAAFERVYRRLYKVQYPLDRVGRQRLEKVRPTLQRYAEQIELDWLNLAALAFKESTLNPAARGAGGATGLMQVTPATARAMGVSNIHQLDNNVQASAKYLANIRRNFFASPRLNERERMAFILAAYNLGPQRVQSMRAEARRRGLNPDQWFFQVERIAMETVGMGVVAYVNSVNKYYLAYQRERYLLEADRKTAAN
;
A
#
# COMPACT_ATOMS: atom_id res chain seq x y z
N ASN A 1 -38.31 -5.29 -6.38
CA ASN A 1 -38.05 -4.03 -5.70
C ASN A 1 -36.73 -3.46 -6.19
N GLN A 2 -36.80 -2.32 -6.93
CA GLN A 2 -35.62 -1.69 -7.55
C GLN A 2 -34.60 -1.25 -6.50
N ASP A 3 -35.02 -0.88 -5.30
CA ASP A 3 -34.15 -0.44 -4.21
C ASP A 3 -33.27 -1.56 -3.69
N ALA A 4 -33.80 -2.78 -3.58
CA ALA A 4 -33.03 -3.94 -3.13
C ALA A 4 -32.01 -4.42 -4.18
N ALA A 5 -32.32 -4.20 -5.48
CA ALA A 5 -31.37 -4.50 -6.56
C ALA A 5 -30.25 -3.46 -6.59
N PHE A 6 -30.58 -2.18 -6.44
CA PHE A 6 -29.62 -1.09 -6.36
C PHE A 6 -28.70 -1.26 -5.15
N GLU A 7 -29.23 -1.57 -3.96
CA GLU A 7 -28.42 -1.82 -2.77
C GLU A 7 -27.46 -2.99 -2.96
N ARG A 8 -27.89 -4.08 -3.61
CA ARG A 8 -27.01 -5.22 -3.90
C ARG A 8 -25.87 -4.84 -4.84
N VAL A 9 -26.17 -4.07 -5.90
CA VAL A 9 -25.17 -3.59 -6.85
C VAL A 9 -24.23 -2.61 -6.15
N TYR A 10 -24.78 -1.67 -5.39
CA TYR A 10 -24.01 -0.70 -4.62
C TYR A 10 -23.08 -1.40 -3.63
N ARG A 11 -23.56 -2.34 -2.85
CA ARG A 11 -22.75 -3.13 -1.91
C ARG A 11 -21.67 -3.93 -2.62
N ARG A 12 -21.93 -4.41 -3.84
CA ARG A 12 -20.98 -5.18 -4.63
C ARG A 12 -19.88 -4.30 -5.23
N LEU A 13 -20.23 -3.08 -5.67
CA LEU A 13 -19.29 -2.11 -6.25
C LEU A 13 -18.51 -1.33 -5.18
N TYR A 14 -19.14 -1.06 -4.04
CA TYR A 14 -18.59 -0.29 -2.93
C TYR A 14 -18.40 -1.11 -1.68
N LYS A 15 -18.31 -2.43 -1.83
CA LYS A 15 -17.97 -3.30 -0.71
C LYS A 15 -16.55 -2.92 -0.25
N VAL A 16 -16.51 -1.96 0.67
CA VAL A 16 -15.31 -1.65 1.43
C VAL A 16 -14.98 -2.92 2.17
N GLN A 17 -13.97 -3.66 1.69
CA GLN A 17 -13.44 -4.79 2.42
C GLN A 17 -12.89 -4.24 3.72
N TYR A 18 -13.53 -4.60 4.82
CA TYR A 18 -13.03 -4.21 6.13
C TYR A 18 -11.86 -5.13 6.49
N PRO A 19 -10.64 -4.58 6.66
CA PRO A 19 -9.44 -5.41 6.81
C PRO A 19 -9.36 -6.14 8.14
N LEU A 20 -10.17 -5.75 9.12
CA LEU A 20 -10.21 -6.32 10.47
C LEU A 20 -11.48 -7.12 10.76
N ASP A 21 -12.09 -7.72 9.74
CA ASP A 21 -13.05 -8.77 9.95
C ASP A 21 -12.36 -10.03 10.53
N ARG A 22 -13.12 -11.06 10.83
CA ARG A 22 -12.57 -12.28 11.45
C ARG A 22 -11.43 -12.89 10.63
N VAL A 23 -11.61 -13.01 9.32
CA VAL A 23 -10.61 -13.60 8.43
C VAL A 23 -9.39 -12.69 8.31
N GLY A 24 -9.61 -11.39 8.15
CA GLY A 24 -8.55 -10.39 8.09
C GLY A 24 -7.69 -10.36 9.34
N ARG A 25 -8.29 -10.45 10.52
CA ARG A 25 -7.55 -10.54 11.79
C ARG A 25 -6.70 -11.80 11.88
N GLN A 26 -7.26 -12.95 11.51
CA GLN A 26 -6.52 -14.22 11.53
C GLN A 26 -5.34 -14.19 10.56
N ARG A 27 -5.52 -13.65 9.35
CA ARG A 27 -4.46 -13.53 8.36
C ARG A 27 -3.37 -12.54 8.81
N LEU A 28 -3.77 -11.40 9.38
CA LEU A 28 -2.83 -10.40 9.89
C LEU A 28 -1.93 -10.99 10.99
N GLU A 29 -2.51 -11.74 11.94
CA GLU A 29 -1.75 -12.37 13.02
C GLU A 29 -0.64 -13.30 12.50
N LYS A 30 -0.91 -14.06 11.45
CA LYS A 30 0.07 -14.98 10.86
C LYS A 30 1.26 -14.26 10.23
N VAL A 31 1.05 -13.08 9.62
CA VAL A 31 2.07 -12.36 8.87
C VAL A 31 2.63 -11.15 9.63
N ARG A 32 2.04 -10.79 10.76
CA ARG A 32 2.43 -9.63 11.57
C ARG A 32 3.91 -9.60 11.90
N PRO A 33 4.54 -10.65 12.42
CA PRO A 33 5.96 -10.61 12.78
C PRO A 33 6.86 -10.29 11.58
N THR A 34 6.55 -10.84 10.43
CA THR A 34 7.30 -10.59 9.20
C THR A 34 7.11 -9.15 8.72
N LEU A 35 5.87 -8.65 8.72
CA LEU A 35 5.59 -7.26 8.36
C LEU A 35 6.28 -6.28 9.30
N GLN A 36 6.23 -6.50 10.60
CA GLN A 36 6.88 -5.65 11.59
C GLN A 36 8.40 -5.64 11.44
N ARG A 37 9.02 -6.79 11.20
CA ARG A 37 10.47 -6.90 11.01
C ARG A 37 10.95 -6.05 9.83
N TYR A 38 10.34 -6.20 8.67
CA TYR A 38 10.79 -5.50 7.47
C TYR A 38 10.37 -4.04 7.43
N ALA A 39 9.25 -3.68 8.04
CA ALA A 39 8.88 -2.28 8.24
C ALA A 39 9.87 -1.54 9.13
N GLU A 40 10.32 -2.17 10.22
CA GLU A 40 11.33 -1.61 11.11
C GLU A 40 12.66 -1.35 10.38
N GLN A 41 13.10 -2.28 9.53
CA GLN A 41 14.34 -2.13 8.75
C GLN A 41 14.33 -0.92 7.83
N ILE A 42 13.18 -0.51 7.33
CA ILE A 42 13.03 0.64 6.43
C ILE A 42 12.44 1.88 7.13
N GLU A 43 12.32 1.85 8.45
CA GLU A 43 11.73 2.94 9.24
C GLU A 43 10.34 3.36 8.76
N LEU A 44 9.53 2.38 8.40
CA LEU A 44 8.14 2.56 7.98
C LEU A 44 7.20 2.07 9.09
N ASP A 45 6.09 2.78 9.29
CA ASP A 45 5.00 2.27 10.12
C ASP A 45 4.50 0.93 9.55
N TRP A 46 4.60 -0.14 10.34
CA TRP A 46 4.25 -1.48 9.89
C TRP A 46 2.79 -1.59 9.43
N LEU A 47 1.91 -0.73 9.96
CA LEU A 47 0.51 -0.70 9.53
C LEU A 47 0.34 -0.19 8.10
N ASN A 48 1.25 0.64 7.60
CA ASN A 48 1.30 1.00 6.18
C ASN A 48 1.65 -0.22 5.33
N LEU A 49 2.62 -1.01 5.77
CA LEU A 49 3.00 -2.24 5.05
C LEU A 49 1.88 -3.28 5.09
N ALA A 50 1.19 -3.40 6.23
CA ALA A 50 0.01 -4.26 6.37
C ALA A 50 -1.14 -3.81 5.46
N ALA A 51 -1.41 -2.51 5.39
CA ALA A 51 -2.44 -1.95 4.51
C ALA A 51 -2.14 -2.22 3.03
N LEU A 52 -0.89 -2.07 2.63
CA LEU A 52 -0.44 -2.41 1.28
C LEU A 52 -0.63 -3.92 1.00
N ALA A 53 -0.23 -4.77 1.92
CA ALA A 53 -0.40 -6.22 1.80
C ALA A 53 -1.89 -6.61 1.67
N PHE A 54 -2.76 -5.95 2.42
CA PHE A 54 -4.20 -6.17 2.31
C PHE A 54 -4.72 -5.75 0.93
N LYS A 55 -4.27 -4.61 0.42
CA LYS A 55 -4.63 -4.17 -0.95
C LYS A 55 -4.16 -5.16 -2.00
N GLU A 56 -2.94 -5.66 -1.89
CA GLU A 56 -2.33 -6.51 -2.90
C GLU A 56 -2.90 -7.93 -2.92
N SER A 57 -3.12 -8.53 -1.76
CA SER A 57 -3.46 -9.96 -1.66
C SER A 57 -4.57 -10.28 -0.67
N THR A 58 -5.17 -9.30 -0.01
CA THR A 58 -6.01 -9.50 1.19
C THR A 58 -5.30 -10.31 2.29
N LEU A 59 -4.00 -10.06 2.45
CA LEU A 59 -3.11 -10.78 3.39
C LEU A 59 -3.00 -12.28 3.09
N ASN A 60 -3.01 -12.67 1.83
CA ASN A 60 -2.87 -14.07 1.41
C ASN A 60 -1.46 -14.31 0.83
N PRO A 61 -0.58 -15.04 1.55
CA PRO A 61 0.78 -15.32 1.07
C PRO A 61 0.81 -16.21 -0.18
N ALA A 62 -0.26 -16.92 -0.48
CA ALA A 62 -0.37 -17.81 -1.64
C ALA A 62 -0.99 -17.13 -2.87
N ALA A 63 -1.31 -15.84 -2.79
CA ALA A 63 -1.96 -15.13 -3.89
C ALA A 63 -1.08 -15.06 -5.14
N ARG A 64 -1.72 -15.17 -6.30
CA ARG A 64 -1.09 -15.00 -7.61
C ARG A 64 -1.84 -13.94 -8.39
N GLY A 65 -1.12 -13.07 -9.09
CA GLY A 65 -1.66 -11.96 -9.85
C GLY A 65 -1.11 -11.88 -11.26
N ALA A 66 -1.46 -10.80 -11.94
CA ALA A 66 -1.01 -10.53 -13.29
C ALA A 66 0.51 -10.30 -13.38
N GLY A 67 1.11 -10.60 -14.54
CA GLY A 67 2.52 -10.32 -14.80
C GLY A 67 3.52 -11.08 -13.93
N GLY A 68 3.11 -12.23 -13.38
CA GLY A 68 3.95 -13.01 -12.47
C GLY A 68 4.01 -12.46 -11.03
N ALA A 69 3.20 -11.46 -10.71
CA ALA A 69 3.07 -10.96 -9.34
C ALA A 69 2.64 -12.09 -8.41
N THR A 70 3.32 -12.24 -7.28
CA THR A 70 3.09 -13.36 -6.36
C THR A 70 3.21 -12.95 -4.90
N GLY A 71 2.53 -13.70 -4.05
CA GLY A 71 2.66 -13.64 -2.61
C GLY A 71 1.91 -12.50 -1.94
N LEU A 72 2.22 -12.32 -0.66
CA LEU A 72 1.57 -11.36 0.21
C LEU A 72 1.58 -9.94 -0.35
N MET A 73 2.71 -9.53 -0.91
CA MET A 73 2.93 -8.16 -1.41
C MET A 73 2.79 -8.05 -2.93
N GLN A 74 2.43 -9.14 -3.62
CA GLN A 74 2.31 -9.17 -5.08
C GLN A 74 3.55 -8.60 -5.77
N VAL A 75 4.71 -9.18 -5.46
CA VAL A 75 6.00 -8.81 -6.03
C VAL A 75 6.18 -9.51 -7.37
N THR A 76 6.62 -8.76 -8.38
CA THR A 76 6.98 -9.32 -9.68
C THR A 76 8.42 -9.84 -9.67
N PRO A 77 8.77 -10.82 -10.54
CA PRO A 77 10.15 -11.25 -10.70
C PRO A 77 11.13 -10.12 -11.05
N ALA A 78 10.68 -9.16 -11.86
CA ALA A 78 11.50 -8.01 -12.25
C ALA A 78 11.86 -7.14 -11.04
N THR A 79 10.89 -6.83 -10.18
CA THR A 79 11.12 -6.07 -8.95
C THR A 79 12.05 -6.82 -7.99
N ALA A 80 11.82 -8.12 -7.82
CA ALA A 80 12.68 -8.96 -6.98
C ALA A 80 14.15 -8.92 -7.45
N ARG A 81 14.38 -9.07 -8.76
CA ARG A 81 15.73 -8.98 -9.32
C ARG A 81 16.36 -7.62 -9.11
N ALA A 82 15.60 -6.54 -9.35
CA ALA A 82 16.07 -5.18 -9.15
C ALA A 82 16.45 -4.91 -7.69
N MET A 83 15.77 -5.53 -6.75
CA MET A 83 16.05 -5.41 -5.30
C MET A 83 17.06 -6.45 -4.79
N GLY A 84 17.57 -7.33 -5.65
CA GLY A 84 18.52 -8.37 -5.27
C GLY A 84 17.94 -9.44 -4.36
N VAL A 85 16.66 -9.70 -4.45
CA VAL A 85 15.96 -10.72 -3.64
C VAL A 85 15.55 -11.88 -4.52
N SER A 86 15.90 -13.09 -4.11
CA SER A 86 15.51 -14.33 -4.77
C SER A 86 14.38 -15.03 -4.02
N ASN A 87 13.73 -16.00 -4.69
CA ASN A 87 12.72 -16.87 -4.10
C ASN A 87 11.57 -16.12 -3.40
N ILE A 88 10.89 -15.27 -4.15
CA ILE A 88 9.77 -14.46 -3.65
C ILE A 88 8.49 -15.25 -3.34
N HIS A 89 8.49 -16.57 -3.54
CA HIS A 89 7.42 -17.45 -3.07
C HIS A 89 7.46 -17.67 -1.55
N GLN A 90 8.62 -17.45 -0.93
CA GLN A 90 8.74 -17.46 0.51
C GLN A 90 8.28 -16.13 1.11
N LEU A 91 7.54 -16.19 2.21
CA LEU A 91 6.95 -15.02 2.85
C LEU A 91 7.99 -13.95 3.19
N ASP A 92 9.07 -14.32 3.87
CA ASP A 92 10.12 -13.37 4.26
C ASP A 92 10.75 -12.67 3.06
N ASN A 93 11.11 -13.41 2.03
CA ASN A 93 11.70 -12.86 0.81
C ASN A 93 10.72 -11.96 0.08
N ASN A 94 9.45 -12.33 0.04
CA ASN A 94 8.38 -11.54 -0.59
C ASN A 94 8.24 -10.17 0.07
N VAL A 95 8.09 -10.17 1.39
CA VAL A 95 7.96 -8.93 2.16
C VAL A 95 9.25 -8.10 2.10
N GLN A 96 10.41 -8.74 2.17
CA GLN A 96 11.70 -8.06 2.03
C GLN A 96 11.83 -7.34 0.70
N ALA A 97 11.47 -7.96 -0.40
CA ALA A 97 11.55 -7.36 -1.74
C ALA A 97 10.65 -6.11 -1.83
N SER A 98 9.43 -6.21 -1.34
CA SER A 98 8.50 -5.08 -1.29
C SER A 98 9.01 -3.94 -0.41
N ALA A 99 9.50 -4.25 0.78
CA ALA A 99 10.06 -3.26 1.71
C ALA A 99 11.27 -2.53 1.10
N LYS A 100 12.19 -3.26 0.48
CA LYS A 100 13.33 -2.67 -0.22
C LYS A 100 12.89 -1.75 -1.35
N TYR A 101 11.88 -2.14 -2.11
CA TYR A 101 11.35 -1.33 -3.20
C TYR A 101 10.71 -0.04 -2.69
N LEU A 102 9.91 -0.11 -1.64
CA LEU A 102 9.33 1.07 -0.98
C LEU A 102 10.42 2.03 -0.47
N ALA A 103 11.45 1.50 0.18
CA ALA A 103 12.58 2.29 0.68
C ALA A 103 13.37 2.94 -0.48
N ASN A 104 13.56 2.22 -1.57
CA ASN A 104 14.22 2.72 -2.78
C ASN A 104 13.42 3.89 -3.39
N ILE A 105 12.13 3.75 -3.54
CA ILE A 105 11.24 4.80 -4.05
C ILE A 105 11.32 6.04 -3.15
N ARG A 106 11.19 5.86 -1.84
CA ARG A 106 11.25 6.97 -0.88
C ARG A 106 12.57 7.72 -0.98
N ARG A 107 13.69 7.00 -0.91
CA ARG A 107 15.02 7.60 -0.90
C ARG A 107 15.35 8.34 -2.19
N ASN A 108 15.00 7.76 -3.34
CA ASN A 108 15.42 8.30 -4.62
C ASN A 108 14.47 9.36 -5.20
N PHE A 109 13.21 9.39 -4.77
CA PHE A 109 12.19 10.24 -5.39
C PHE A 109 11.40 11.12 -4.42
N PHE A 110 11.23 10.72 -3.19
CA PHE A 110 10.34 11.41 -2.25
C PHE A 110 10.98 11.68 -0.88
N ALA A 111 12.28 11.94 -0.86
CA ALA A 111 13.02 12.23 0.37
C ALA A 111 12.90 13.69 0.84
N SER A 112 12.33 14.58 0.02
CA SER A 112 12.26 16.01 0.32
C SER A 112 11.56 16.28 1.67
N PRO A 113 12.13 17.15 2.53
CA PRO A 113 11.48 17.55 3.78
C PRO A 113 10.23 18.40 3.58
N ARG A 114 9.95 18.89 2.36
CA ARG A 114 8.71 19.58 2.01
C ARG A 114 7.49 18.67 2.04
N LEU A 115 7.69 17.36 1.87
CA LEU A 115 6.62 16.39 1.93
C LEU A 115 6.32 16.06 3.39
N ASN A 116 5.07 16.24 3.84
CA ASN A 116 4.66 15.65 5.10
C ASN A 116 4.47 14.14 4.95
N GLU A 117 4.44 13.38 6.04
CA GLU A 117 4.45 11.92 5.99
C GLU A 117 3.22 11.33 5.30
N ARG A 118 2.05 11.95 5.47
CA ARG A 118 0.83 11.49 4.79
C ARG A 118 0.94 11.61 3.28
N GLU A 119 1.41 12.76 2.80
CA GLU A 119 1.58 13.02 1.35
C GLU A 119 2.72 12.20 0.78
N ARG A 120 3.83 12.09 1.51
CA ARG A 120 4.96 11.23 1.14
C ARG A 120 4.51 9.80 0.90
N MET A 121 3.73 9.23 1.83
CA MET A 121 3.23 7.87 1.68
C MET A 121 2.31 7.72 0.48
N ALA A 122 1.44 8.70 0.23
CA ALA A 122 0.59 8.71 -0.95
C ALA A 122 1.40 8.69 -2.26
N PHE A 123 2.44 9.51 -2.36
CA PHE A 123 3.34 9.50 -3.51
C PHE A 123 4.10 8.17 -3.68
N ILE A 124 4.58 7.61 -2.58
CA ILE A 124 5.25 6.29 -2.59
C ILE A 124 4.31 5.21 -3.11
N LEU A 125 3.07 5.19 -2.65
CA LEU A 125 2.06 4.22 -3.08
C LEU A 125 1.69 4.40 -4.57
N ALA A 126 1.51 5.64 -5.01
CA ALA A 126 1.28 5.94 -6.41
C ALA A 126 2.45 5.46 -7.28
N ALA A 127 3.67 5.71 -6.84
CA ALA A 127 4.89 5.28 -7.54
C ALA A 127 5.08 3.76 -7.52
N TYR A 128 4.70 3.11 -6.43
CA TYR A 128 4.69 1.65 -6.34
C TYR A 128 3.76 1.02 -7.39
N ASN A 129 2.63 1.66 -7.65
CA ASN A 129 1.63 1.21 -8.62
C ASN A 129 1.99 1.57 -10.07
N LEU A 130 2.42 2.82 -10.34
CA LEU A 130 2.63 3.36 -11.69
C LEU A 130 4.08 3.46 -12.13
N GLY A 131 5.02 3.36 -11.22
CA GLY A 131 6.40 3.74 -11.42
C GLY A 131 6.70 5.18 -11.02
N PRO A 132 7.89 5.43 -10.43
CA PRO A 132 8.22 6.75 -9.86
C PRO A 132 8.38 7.85 -10.90
N GLN A 133 8.88 7.55 -12.11
CA GLN A 133 9.04 8.57 -13.15
C GLN A 133 7.70 9.16 -13.60
N ARG A 134 6.67 8.31 -13.72
CA ARG A 134 5.32 8.80 -14.09
C ARG A 134 4.76 9.73 -13.02
N VAL A 135 4.96 9.40 -11.76
CA VAL A 135 4.51 10.24 -10.64
C VAL A 135 5.26 11.56 -10.62
N GLN A 136 6.57 11.55 -10.86
CA GLN A 136 7.35 12.79 -10.96
C GLN A 136 6.88 13.66 -12.13
N SER A 137 6.54 13.08 -13.27
CA SER A 137 5.96 13.81 -14.40
C SER A 137 4.62 14.45 -14.04
N MET A 138 3.79 13.76 -13.28
CA MET A 138 2.52 14.29 -12.78
C MET A 138 2.74 15.46 -11.82
N ARG A 139 3.75 15.39 -10.95
CA ARG A 139 4.10 16.49 -10.05
C ARG A 139 4.58 17.73 -10.81
N ALA A 140 5.40 17.54 -11.85
CA ALA A 140 5.85 18.63 -12.72
C ALA A 140 4.67 19.31 -13.43
N GLU A 141 3.73 18.53 -13.94
CA GLU A 141 2.51 19.04 -14.59
C GLU A 141 1.61 19.78 -13.58
N ALA A 142 1.46 19.26 -12.37
CA ALA A 142 0.73 19.95 -11.30
C ALA A 142 1.34 21.33 -11.01
N ARG A 143 2.66 21.40 -10.89
CA ARG A 143 3.37 22.67 -10.70
C ARG A 143 3.09 23.64 -11.85
N ARG A 144 3.16 23.16 -13.10
CA ARG A 144 2.88 23.98 -14.29
C ARG A 144 1.48 24.57 -14.27
N ARG A 145 0.50 23.83 -13.74
CA ARG A 145 -0.91 24.26 -13.64
C ARG A 145 -1.23 25.07 -12.37
N GLY A 146 -0.24 25.37 -11.55
CA GLY A 146 -0.45 26.12 -10.31
C GLY A 146 -1.03 25.29 -9.16
N LEU A 147 -1.03 23.95 -9.28
CA LEU A 147 -1.37 23.05 -8.19
C LEU A 147 -0.16 22.80 -7.30
N ASN A 148 -0.39 22.33 -6.07
CA ASN A 148 0.71 22.02 -5.17
C ASN A 148 1.37 20.68 -5.55
N PRO A 149 2.62 20.68 -6.04
CA PRO A 149 3.31 19.45 -6.43
C PRO A 149 3.73 18.57 -5.25
N ASP A 150 3.71 19.10 -4.02
CA ASP A 150 4.08 18.41 -2.80
C ASP A 150 2.88 17.79 -2.06
N GLN A 151 1.71 17.89 -2.66
CA GLN A 151 0.48 17.32 -2.12
C GLN A 151 -0.18 16.39 -3.15
N TRP A 152 -0.37 15.13 -2.79
CA TRP A 152 -1.08 14.18 -3.62
C TRP A 152 -2.58 14.43 -3.60
N PHE A 153 -3.18 14.41 -2.39
CA PHE A 153 -4.62 14.48 -2.23
C PHE A 153 -5.15 15.83 -2.73
N PHE A 154 -6.11 15.77 -3.65
CA PHE A 154 -6.78 16.91 -4.30
C PHE A 154 -5.88 17.79 -5.17
N GLN A 155 -4.60 17.47 -5.31
CA GLN A 155 -3.64 18.23 -6.11
C GLN A 155 -3.07 17.35 -7.23
N VAL A 156 -2.00 16.62 -6.99
CA VAL A 156 -1.39 15.76 -8.02
C VAL A 156 -2.34 14.63 -8.47
N GLU A 157 -3.21 14.15 -7.60
CA GLU A 157 -4.18 13.13 -7.99
C GLU A 157 -5.12 13.59 -9.12
N ARG A 158 -5.37 14.89 -9.26
CA ARG A 158 -6.14 15.43 -10.39
C ARG A 158 -5.46 15.17 -11.73
N ILE A 159 -4.14 15.35 -11.76
CA ILE A 159 -3.34 15.05 -12.95
C ILE A 159 -3.38 13.56 -13.24
N ALA A 160 -3.28 12.71 -12.21
CA ALA A 160 -3.37 11.27 -12.35
C ALA A 160 -4.72 10.83 -12.94
N MET A 161 -5.82 11.39 -12.45
CA MET A 161 -7.16 11.11 -12.97
C MET A 161 -7.28 11.42 -14.46
N GLU A 162 -6.75 12.55 -14.90
CA GLU A 162 -6.80 13.00 -16.28
C GLU A 162 -5.90 12.18 -17.21
N THR A 163 -4.71 11.79 -16.74
CA THR A 163 -3.68 11.18 -17.59
C THR A 163 -3.73 9.66 -17.64
N VAL A 164 -4.06 9.00 -16.52
CA VAL A 164 -4.08 7.54 -16.42
C VAL A 164 -5.41 6.97 -15.90
N GLY A 165 -6.34 7.83 -15.52
CA GLY A 165 -7.65 7.43 -15.01
C GLY A 165 -7.67 7.17 -13.51
N MET A 166 -8.77 6.56 -13.05
CA MET A 166 -9.08 6.41 -11.62
C MET A 166 -8.31 5.30 -10.92
N GLY A 167 -7.62 4.42 -11.65
CA GLY A 167 -7.00 3.23 -11.08
C GLY A 167 -6.04 3.53 -9.95
N VAL A 168 -5.06 4.43 -10.17
CA VAL A 168 -4.07 4.80 -9.16
C VAL A 168 -4.70 5.60 -8.02
N VAL A 169 -5.67 6.45 -8.31
CA VAL A 169 -6.39 7.23 -7.28
C VAL A 169 -7.13 6.29 -6.33
N ALA A 170 -7.85 5.32 -6.88
CA ALA A 170 -8.54 4.29 -6.10
C ALA A 170 -7.54 3.42 -5.30
N TYR A 171 -6.40 3.10 -5.89
CA TYR A 171 -5.34 2.34 -5.23
C TYR A 171 -4.83 3.06 -3.98
N VAL A 172 -4.39 4.30 -4.13
CA VAL A 172 -3.88 5.12 -3.01
C VAL A 172 -4.96 5.31 -1.94
N ASN A 173 -6.18 5.63 -2.34
CA ASN A 173 -7.29 5.81 -1.40
C ASN A 173 -7.63 4.53 -0.64
N SER A 174 -7.59 3.37 -1.29
CA SER A 174 -7.86 2.08 -0.66
C SER A 174 -6.81 1.76 0.41
N VAL A 175 -5.53 1.88 0.08
CA VAL A 175 -4.44 1.63 1.04
C VAL A 175 -4.55 2.59 2.23
N ASN A 176 -4.83 3.86 1.98
CA ASN A 176 -5.00 4.86 3.05
C ASN A 176 -6.18 4.50 3.98
N LYS A 177 -7.30 4.04 3.42
CA LYS A 177 -8.45 3.58 4.22
C LYS A 177 -8.12 2.38 5.10
N TYR A 178 -7.38 1.40 4.55
CA TYR A 178 -6.94 0.23 5.31
C TYR A 178 -5.98 0.63 6.41
N TYR A 179 -5.05 1.52 6.13
CA TYR A 179 -4.15 2.07 7.13
C TYR A 179 -4.91 2.73 8.28
N LEU A 180 -5.89 3.58 7.97
CA LEU A 180 -6.70 4.25 8.99
C LEU A 180 -7.51 3.26 9.83
N ALA A 181 -8.05 2.22 9.22
CA ALA A 181 -8.75 1.16 9.94
C ALA A 181 -7.82 0.42 10.91
N TYR A 182 -6.60 0.07 10.48
CA TYR A 182 -5.60 -0.52 11.36
C TYR A 182 -5.16 0.43 12.46
N GLN A 183 -4.94 1.69 12.15
CA GLN A 183 -4.47 2.68 13.11
C GLN A 183 -5.46 2.88 14.26
N ARG A 184 -6.77 2.85 14.00
CA ARG A 184 -7.80 2.94 15.03
C ARG A 184 -7.68 1.83 16.07
N GLU A 185 -7.23 0.66 15.68
CA GLU A 185 -7.11 -0.52 16.53
C GLU A 185 -5.64 -0.87 16.86
N ARG A 186 -4.72 0.04 16.60
CA ARG A 186 -3.28 -0.16 16.84
C ARG A 186 -2.99 -0.73 18.23
N TYR A 187 -3.63 -0.20 19.24
CA TYR A 187 -3.42 -0.64 20.62
C TYR A 187 -3.77 -2.11 20.85
N LEU A 188 -4.77 -2.63 20.14
CA LEU A 188 -5.13 -4.06 20.16
C LEU A 188 -4.13 -4.89 19.35
N LEU A 189 -3.75 -4.39 18.16
CA LEU A 189 -2.85 -5.09 17.26
C LEU A 189 -1.41 -5.21 17.79
N GLU A 190 -1.02 -4.31 18.70
CA GLU A 190 0.33 -4.27 19.28
C GLU A 190 0.36 -4.71 20.76
N ALA A 191 -0.81 -5.01 21.37
CA ALA A 191 -0.92 -5.34 22.80
C ALA A 191 -0.14 -6.61 23.22
N ASP A 192 -0.06 -7.60 22.32
CA ASP A 192 0.59 -8.89 22.61
C ASP A 192 2.11 -8.82 22.71
N ARG A 193 2.72 -7.70 22.31
CA ARG A 193 4.16 -7.47 22.52
C ARG A 193 4.55 -7.37 23.99
N LYS A 194 3.64 -6.96 24.88
CA LYS A 194 3.92 -6.78 26.31
C LYS A 194 3.76 -8.04 27.13
N THR A 195 2.97 -9.00 26.66
CA THR A 195 2.75 -10.27 27.35
C THR A 195 3.79 -11.34 27.00
N ALA A 196 4.43 -11.24 25.84
CA ALA A 196 5.52 -12.14 25.44
C ALA A 196 6.90 -11.74 25.96
N ALA A 197 7.02 -10.56 26.58
CA ALA A 197 8.28 -10.05 27.16
C ALA A 197 8.36 -10.18 28.70
N ASN A 198 7.35 -10.79 29.34
CA ASN A 198 7.33 -11.20 30.74
C ASN A 198 7.20 -12.71 30.81
#